data_5084d90a1d4888699e37f8c65784217d
#
_entry.id   5084d90a1d4888699e37f8c65784217d
#
_cell.length_a   1.000
_cell.length_b   1.000
_cell.length_c   1.000
_cell.angle_alpha   90.00
_cell.angle_beta   90.00
_cell.angle_gamma   90.00
#
_symmetry.space_group_name_H-M   'P 1'
#
loop_
_entity.id
_entity.type
_entity.pdbx_description
1 polymer ?
#
loop_
_entity_poly.entity_id
_entity_poly.type
_entity_poly.pdbx_seq_one_letter_code
_entity_poly.pdbx_strand_id
1 'polypeptide(L)'
;MRHLPILSLILFPTLSNAADFDGASLSLFWGAPFALILLSIALGPLFFAHTWHHHFGKITAFWTLLFLVPFAAVFGFGASVHTVAHALVEEYIPFILLLLALYTISGGILVWGKLHGTPALNTGLLAAGTVMASFMGTTGAAMLMIRPLLKANRYRKKKVHIVVFFIFLVANIGGGLTPLGDPPLFLGFLKGVDFMWTVKHMLMPV
;
A
#
# COMPACT_ATOMS: atom_id res chain seq x y z
N MET A 1 -40.57 29.20 -0.49
CA MET A 1 -39.47 28.35 0.02
C MET A 1 -39.89 26.90 0.03
N ARG A 2 -39.95 26.22 -1.13
CA ARG A 2 -40.41 24.81 -1.23
C ARG A 2 -39.98 24.26 -2.62
N HIS A 3 -38.68 24.12 -2.90
CA HIS A 3 -38.23 23.46 -4.15
C HIS A 3 -36.87 22.74 -4.03
N LEU A 4 -36.54 22.16 -2.83
CA LEU A 4 -35.25 21.46 -2.67
C LEU A 4 -35.31 19.91 -2.51
N PRO A 5 -36.42 19.18 -2.65
CA PRO A 5 -36.33 17.72 -2.54
C PRO A 5 -36.41 16.96 -3.89
N ILE A 6 -36.47 17.65 -5.05
CA ILE A 6 -36.66 16.94 -6.32
C ILE A 6 -35.32 16.59 -7.01
N LEU A 7 -34.25 17.29 -6.70
CA LEU A 7 -32.94 17.01 -7.33
C LEU A 7 -32.20 15.81 -6.72
N SER A 8 -32.52 15.43 -5.47
CA SER A 8 -31.93 14.28 -4.81
C SER A 8 -32.56 12.93 -5.21
N LEU A 9 -33.73 12.95 -5.86
CA LEU A 9 -34.45 11.74 -6.23
C LEU A 9 -34.09 11.21 -7.62
N ILE A 10 -33.36 11.99 -8.44
CA ILE A 10 -33.02 11.61 -9.81
C ILE A 10 -31.64 10.93 -9.89
N LEU A 11 -30.81 11.04 -8.86
CA LEU A 11 -29.45 10.48 -8.88
C LEU A 11 -29.31 9.06 -8.29
N PHE A 12 -30.38 8.48 -7.72
CA PHE A 12 -30.28 7.19 -7.00
C PHE A 12 -31.18 6.02 -7.46
N PRO A 13 -31.83 5.99 -8.63
CA PRO A 13 -32.68 4.84 -8.95
C PRO A 13 -32.04 3.72 -9.78
N THR A 14 -30.74 3.77 -10.10
CA THR A 14 -30.12 2.76 -10.98
C THR A 14 -29.00 1.93 -10.35
N LEU A 15 -28.68 2.13 -9.08
CA LEU A 15 -27.63 1.35 -8.39
C LEU A 15 -28.11 0.02 -7.79
N SER A 16 -29.42 -0.26 -7.88
CA SER A 16 -30.05 -1.39 -7.18
C SER A 16 -30.07 -2.71 -7.91
N ASN A 17 -29.49 -2.81 -9.12
CA ASN A 17 -29.48 -4.05 -9.92
C ASN A 17 -28.13 -4.34 -10.62
N ALA A 18 -27.02 -3.81 -10.14
CA ALA A 18 -25.72 -4.37 -10.51
C ALA A 18 -25.56 -5.64 -9.67
N ALA A 19 -25.84 -6.79 -10.27
CA ALA A 19 -25.54 -8.09 -9.65
C ALA A 19 -24.11 -8.04 -9.13
N ASP A 20 -23.95 -8.40 -7.84
CA ASP A 20 -22.65 -8.55 -7.20
C ASP A 20 -21.81 -9.44 -8.12
N PHE A 21 -20.77 -8.87 -8.72
CA PHE A 21 -19.96 -9.58 -9.69
C PHE A 21 -19.12 -10.61 -8.94
N ASP A 22 -19.49 -11.89 -9.06
CA ASP A 22 -18.73 -12.98 -8.44
C ASP A 22 -17.41 -13.21 -9.18
N GLY A 23 -16.33 -12.66 -8.64
CA GLY A 23 -14.97 -12.87 -9.16
C GLY A 23 -14.54 -14.34 -9.20
N ALA A 24 -15.16 -15.22 -8.40
CA ALA A 24 -14.86 -16.65 -8.40
C ALA A 24 -15.31 -17.35 -9.71
N SER A 25 -16.24 -16.76 -10.44
CA SER A 25 -16.68 -17.25 -11.74
C SER A 25 -15.71 -16.93 -12.88
N LEU A 26 -14.70 -16.08 -12.64
CA LEU A 26 -13.73 -15.70 -13.64
C LEU A 26 -12.70 -16.79 -13.92
N SER A 27 -12.40 -16.99 -15.19
CA SER A 27 -11.23 -17.78 -15.60
C SER A 27 -9.93 -17.15 -15.08
N LEU A 28 -8.97 -18.00 -14.71
CA LEU A 28 -7.64 -17.56 -14.25
C LEU A 28 -6.94 -16.62 -15.27
N PHE A 29 -7.33 -16.65 -16.52
CA PHE A 29 -6.79 -15.79 -17.57
C PHE A 29 -7.05 -14.29 -17.31
N TRP A 30 -8.12 -13.93 -16.59
CA TRP A 30 -8.41 -12.56 -16.19
C TRP A 30 -7.42 -12.02 -15.17
N GLY A 31 -6.65 -12.88 -14.50
CA GLY A 31 -5.55 -12.49 -13.63
C GLY A 31 -4.25 -12.11 -14.37
N ALA A 32 -4.13 -12.41 -15.67
CA ALA A 32 -2.91 -12.15 -16.43
C ALA A 32 -2.51 -10.66 -16.47
N PRO A 33 -3.40 -9.68 -16.71
CA PRO A 33 -3.03 -8.27 -16.68
C PRO A 33 -2.49 -7.84 -15.31
N PHE A 34 -3.03 -8.37 -14.22
CA PHE A 34 -2.53 -8.11 -12.86
C PHE A 34 -1.12 -8.68 -12.67
N ALA A 35 -0.87 -9.92 -13.05
CA ALA A 35 0.46 -10.52 -12.98
C ALA A 35 1.49 -9.74 -13.83
N LEU A 36 1.10 -9.30 -15.01
CA LEU A 36 1.95 -8.57 -15.93
C LEU A 36 2.26 -7.15 -15.44
N ILE A 37 1.31 -6.44 -14.79
CA ILE A 37 1.61 -5.14 -14.18
C ILE A 37 2.58 -5.30 -13.00
N LEU A 38 2.43 -6.34 -12.17
CA LEU A 38 3.39 -6.63 -11.09
C LEU A 38 4.79 -6.92 -11.64
N LEU A 39 4.90 -7.72 -12.69
CA LEU A 39 6.17 -7.96 -13.38
C LEU A 39 6.75 -6.66 -13.97
N SER A 40 5.92 -5.81 -14.54
CA SER A 40 6.36 -4.51 -15.07
C SER A 40 6.89 -3.59 -13.96
N ILE A 41 6.27 -3.59 -12.78
CA ILE A 41 6.73 -2.83 -11.61
C ILE A 41 8.06 -3.38 -11.10
N ALA A 42 8.23 -4.70 -11.06
CA ALA A 42 9.45 -5.34 -10.58
C ALA A 42 10.63 -5.19 -11.56
N LEU A 43 10.38 -5.40 -12.84
CA LEU A 43 11.45 -5.47 -13.86
C LEU A 43 11.67 -4.14 -14.58
N GLY A 44 10.63 -3.32 -14.73
CA GLY A 44 10.69 -2.05 -15.46
C GLY A 44 11.78 -1.10 -14.96
N PRO A 45 11.84 -0.76 -13.66
CA PRO A 45 12.91 0.09 -13.12
C PRO A 45 14.30 -0.54 -13.23
N LEU A 46 14.40 -1.87 -13.22
CA LEU A 46 15.67 -2.58 -13.26
C LEU A 46 16.30 -2.58 -14.67
N PHE A 47 15.48 -2.86 -15.70
CA PHE A 47 15.97 -2.99 -17.07
C PHE A 47 15.79 -1.73 -17.91
N PHE A 48 14.77 -0.92 -17.63
CA PHE A 48 14.36 0.24 -18.43
C PHE A 48 14.11 1.47 -17.56
N ALA A 49 15.01 1.76 -16.61
CA ALA A 49 14.85 2.84 -15.61
C ALA A 49 14.44 4.18 -16.24
N HIS A 50 15.09 4.62 -17.31
CA HIS A 50 14.79 5.89 -17.98
C HIS A 50 13.35 5.93 -18.53
N THR A 51 12.96 4.92 -19.28
CA THR A 51 11.61 4.79 -19.87
C THR A 51 10.54 4.67 -18.79
N TRP A 52 10.83 3.89 -17.74
CA TRP A 52 9.92 3.68 -16.61
C TRP A 52 9.61 4.98 -15.90
N HIS A 53 10.63 5.74 -15.48
CA HIS A 53 10.42 6.99 -14.74
C HIS A 53 9.70 8.08 -15.55
N HIS A 54 9.89 8.12 -16.88
CA HIS A 54 9.22 9.13 -17.72
C HIS A 54 7.82 8.71 -18.18
N HIS A 55 7.50 7.41 -18.23
CA HIS A 55 6.28 6.90 -18.84
C HIS A 55 5.45 5.99 -17.91
N PHE A 56 5.77 5.93 -16.60
CA PHE A 56 5.06 5.01 -15.70
C PHE A 56 3.53 5.19 -15.75
N GLY A 57 3.03 6.41 -15.84
CA GLY A 57 1.59 6.67 -15.96
C GLY A 57 0.97 6.10 -17.24
N LYS A 58 1.70 6.16 -18.37
CA LYS A 58 1.24 5.54 -19.63
C LYS A 58 1.26 4.02 -19.56
N ILE A 59 2.26 3.45 -18.89
CA ILE A 59 2.38 2.00 -18.68
C ILE A 59 1.23 1.52 -17.80
N THR A 60 0.93 2.23 -16.72
CA THR A 60 -0.21 1.93 -15.84
C THR A 60 -1.53 2.02 -16.61
N ALA A 61 -1.74 3.11 -17.36
CA ALA A 61 -2.94 3.27 -18.19
C ALA A 61 -3.08 2.15 -19.23
N PHE A 62 -2.00 1.73 -19.86
CA PHE A 62 -2.00 0.61 -20.80
C PHE A 62 -2.50 -0.68 -20.14
N TRP A 63 -1.96 -1.06 -18.98
CA TRP A 63 -2.37 -2.26 -18.26
C TRP A 63 -3.82 -2.18 -17.77
N THR A 64 -4.24 -0.99 -17.30
CA THR A 64 -5.62 -0.76 -16.89
C THR A 64 -6.58 -0.92 -18.06
N LEU A 65 -6.28 -0.33 -19.21
CA LEU A 65 -7.10 -0.46 -20.41
C LEU A 65 -7.11 -1.89 -20.96
N LEU A 66 -5.97 -2.58 -20.90
CA LEU A 66 -5.87 -3.98 -21.32
C LEU A 66 -6.79 -4.90 -20.52
N PHE A 67 -7.07 -4.55 -19.26
CA PHE A 67 -8.08 -5.24 -18.44
C PHE A 67 -9.49 -4.71 -18.70
N LEU A 68 -9.70 -3.39 -18.60
CA LEU A 68 -11.04 -2.79 -18.63
C LEU A 68 -11.75 -2.92 -19.97
N VAL A 69 -11.04 -2.82 -21.09
CA VAL A 69 -11.68 -2.89 -22.41
C VAL A 69 -12.27 -4.28 -22.69
N PRO A 70 -11.54 -5.40 -22.55
CA PRO A 70 -12.13 -6.73 -22.68
C PRO A 70 -13.21 -7.00 -21.62
N PHE A 71 -13.02 -6.53 -20.38
CA PHE A 71 -13.99 -6.70 -19.31
C PHE A 71 -15.32 -6.01 -19.67
N ALA A 72 -15.28 -4.78 -20.15
CA ALA A 72 -16.47 -4.06 -20.60
C ALA A 72 -17.14 -4.69 -21.83
N ALA A 73 -16.36 -5.28 -22.72
CA ALA A 73 -16.87 -5.98 -23.89
C ALA A 73 -17.61 -7.29 -23.55
N VAL A 74 -17.13 -8.02 -22.53
CA VAL A 74 -17.71 -9.32 -22.12
C VAL A 74 -18.86 -9.13 -21.13
N PHE A 75 -18.70 -8.28 -20.12
CA PHE A 75 -19.65 -8.12 -19.00
C PHE A 75 -20.55 -6.89 -19.13
N GLY A 76 -20.29 -6.05 -20.13
CA GLY A 76 -21.04 -4.82 -20.38
C GLY A 76 -20.48 -3.60 -19.65
N PHE A 77 -20.72 -2.43 -20.25
CA PHE A 77 -20.20 -1.15 -19.77
C PHE A 77 -20.72 -0.78 -18.37
N GLY A 78 -22.00 -1.05 -18.10
CA GLY A 78 -22.63 -0.77 -16.80
C GLY A 78 -21.98 -1.55 -15.65
N ALA A 79 -21.76 -2.85 -15.83
CA ALA A 79 -21.09 -3.69 -14.85
C ALA A 79 -19.64 -3.21 -14.60
N SER A 80 -18.92 -2.84 -15.66
CA SER A 80 -17.55 -2.34 -15.56
C SER A 80 -17.46 -1.04 -14.77
N VAL A 81 -18.35 -0.08 -15.04
CA VAL A 81 -18.39 1.19 -14.30
C VAL A 81 -18.73 0.94 -12.83
N HIS A 82 -19.68 0.05 -12.54
CA HIS A 82 -20.05 -0.29 -11.17
C HIS A 82 -18.88 -0.93 -10.43
N THR A 83 -18.21 -1.93 -11.02
CA THR A 83 -17.06 -2.60 -10.40
C THR A 83 -15.90 -1.63 -10.12
N VAL A 84 -15.59 -0.74 -11.08
CA VAL A 84 -14.57 0.28 -10.90
C VAL A 84 -14.96 1.29 -9.80
N ALA A 85 -16.21 1.75 -9.80
CA ALA A 85 -16.71 2.67 -8.78
C ALA A 85 -16.66 2.03 -7.37
N HIS A 86 -17.09 0.76 -7.25
CA HIS A 86 -17.01 -0.01 -6.02
C HIS A 86 -15.56 -0.12 -5.52
N ALA A 87 -14.64 -0.55 -6.37
CA ALA A 87 -13.22 -0.64 -6.01
C ALA A 87 -12.62 0.71 -5.60
N LEU A 88 -13.01 1.81 -6.26
CA LEU A 88 -12.55 3.15 -5.91
C LEU A 88 -13.07 3.60 -4.54
N VAL A 89 -14.34 3.39 -4.25
CA VAL A 89 -14.98 3.90 -3.02
C VAL A 89 -14.68 3.02 -1.82
N GLU A 90 -14.73 1.70 -1.98
CA GLU A 90 -14.61 0.77 -0.85
C GLU A 90 -13.18 0.28 -0.58
N GLU A 91 -12.29 0.36 -1.56
CA GLU A 91 -10.90 -0.09 -1.40
C GLU A 91 -9.90 1.04 -1.53
N TYR A 92 -9.93 1.78 -2.64
CA TYR A 92 -8.90 2.78 -2.94
C TYR A 92 -8.97 4.01 -2.03
N ILE A 93 -10.15 4.60 -1.82
CA ILE A 93 -10.30 5.80 -0.97
C ILE A 93 -9.91 5.50 0.49
N PRO A 94 -10.43 4.45 1.16
CA PRO A 94 -9.99 4.11 2.51
C PRO A 94 -8.49 3.86 2.62
N PHE A 95 -7.91 3.21 1.63
CA PHE A 95 -6.47 2.96 1.55
C PHE A 95 -5.66 4.26 1.47
N ILE A 96 -6.04 5.18 0.57
CA ILE A 96 -5.35 6.48 0.44
C ILE A 96 -5.52 7.34 1.70
N LEU A 97 -6.68 7.33 2.33
CA LEU A 97 -6.91 8.04 3.59
C LEU A 97 -6.05 7.48 4.72
N LEU A 98 -5.90 6.15 4.80
CA LEU A 98 -4.98 5.52 5.75
C LEU A 98 -3.54 5.97 5.50
N LEU A 99 -3.07 5.88 4.26
CA LEU A 99 -1.70 6.31 3.92
C LEU A 99 -1.47 7.80 4.23
N LEU A 100 -2.45 8.66 3.92
CA LEU A 100 -2.38 10.09 4.22
C LEU A 100 -2.28 10.33 5.73
N ALA A 101 -3.09 9.65 6.53
CA ALA A 101 -3.06 9.76 7.99
C ALA A 101 -1.70 9.31 8.55
N LEU A 102 -1.22 8.14 8.15
CA LEU A 102 0.08 7.60 8.58
C LEU A 102 1.24 8.51 8.17
N TYR A 103 1.21 9.01 6.94
CA TYR A 103 2.23 9.91 6.42
C TYR A 103 2.26 11.25 7.17
N THR A 104 1.09 11.82 7.46
CA THR A 104 0.95 13.09 8.18
C THR A 104 1.46 12.97 9.61
N ILE A 105 1.09 11.91 10.31
CA ILE A 105 1.55 11.65 11.68
C ILE A 105 3.07 11.46 11.70
N SER A 106 3.61 10.64 10.82
CA SER A 106 5.05 10.35 10.75
C SER A 106 5.88 11.57 10.37
N GLY A 107 5.38 12.42 9.47
CA GLY A 107 6.06 13.63 9.01
C GLY A 107 6.19 14.71 10.08
N GLY A 108 5.31 14.69 11.10
CA GLY A 108 5.33 15.62 12.23
C GLY A 108 6.32 15.25 13.35
N ILE A 109 6.91 14.04 13.32
CA ILE A 109 7.80 13.57 14.39
C ILE A 109 9.26 13.87 14.04
N LEU A 110 9.95 14.60 14.92
CA LEU A 110 11.38 14.90 14.78
C LEU A 110 12.18 14.18 15.86
N VAL A 111 13.10 13.31 15.45
CA VAL A 111 14.05 12.67 16.35
C VAL A 111 15.32 13.52 16.44
N TRP A 112 15.57 14.11 17.62
CA TRP A 112 16.72 14.95 17.87
C TRP A 112 17.66 14.28 18.86
N GLY A 113 18.99 14.37 18.61
CA GLY A 113 20.01 13.86 19.53
C GLY A 113 21.41 13.80 18.94
N LYS A 114 22.42 13.68 19.83
CA LYS A 114 23.82 13.39 19.46
C LYS A 114 24.01 11.88 19.41
N LEU A 115 23.68 11.29 18.26
CA LEU A 115 23.75 9.84 18.06
C LEU A 115 25.13 9.44 17.52
N HIS A 116 25.80 8.50 18.21
CA HIS A 116 27.05 7.89 17.75
C HIS A 116 26.76 6.44 17.30
N GLY A 117 27.17 6.08 16.10
CA GLY A 117 26.89 4.78 15.49
C GLY A 117 27.60 3.59 16.16
N THR A 118 27.26 3.32 17.41
CA THR A 118 27.69 2.09 18.10
C THR A 118 26.82 0.92 17.69
N PRO A 119 27.28 -0.34 17.81
CA PRO A 119 26.46 -1.51 17.53
C PRO A 119 25.15 -1.52 18.34
N ALA A 120 25.24 -1.22 19.65
CA ALA A 120 24.08 -1.18 20.54
C ALA A 120 23.06 -0.12 20.12
N LEU A 121 23.50 1.10 19.76
CA LEU A 121 22.60 2.15 19.27
C LEU A 121 21.94 1.74 17.96
N ASN A 122 22.69 1.18 17.02
CA ASN A 122 22.13 0.73 15.74
C ASN A 122 21.07 -0.36 15.96
N THR A 123 21.36 -1.35 16.79
CA THR A 123 20.39 -2.39 17.14
C THR A 123 19.15 -1.79 17.81
N GLY A 124 19.34 -0.86 18.73
CA GLY A 124 18.24 -0.17 19.40
C GLY A 124 17.37 0.64 18.43
N LEU A 125 17.98 1.37 17.47
CA LEU A 125 17.25 2.11 16.44
C LEU A 125 16.48 1.17 15.49
N LEU A 126 17.09 0.04 15.10
CA LEU A 126 16.44 -0.96 14.28
C LEU A 126 15.26 -1.59 15.02
N ALA A 127 15.46 -2.03 16.26
CA ALA A 127 14.39 -2.63 17.07
C ALA A 127 13.24 -1.65 17.32
N ALA A 128 13.55 -0.40 17.72
CA ALA A 128 12.54 0.63 17.90
C ALA A 128 11.78 0.92 16.59
N GLY A 129 12.49 1.02 15.47
CA GLY A 129 11.88 1.22 14.15
C GLY A 129 10.97 0.05 13.75
N THR A 130 11.38 -1.19 14.03
CA THR A 130 10.58 -2.40 13.75
C THR A 130 9.28 -2.40 14.55
N VAL A 131 9.34 -2.09 15.85
CA VAL A 131 8.15 -1.97 16.70
C VAL A 131 7.25 -0.83 16.21
N MET A 132 7.82 0.34 15.91
CA MET A 132 7.06 1.48 15.40
C MET A 132 6.38 1.18 14.07
N ALA A 133 7.00 0.39 13.19
CA ALA A 133 6.43 0.01 11.90
C ALA A 133 5.11 -0.74 12.05
N SER A 134 4.94 -1.53 13.11
CA SER A 134 3.68 -2.22 13.41
C SER A 134 2.51 -1.27 13.74
N PHE A 135 2.80 -0.04 14.22
CA PHE A 135 1.76 0.90 14.66
C PHE A 135 1.51 2.04 13.68
N MET A 136 2.56 2.55 13.03
CA MET A 136 2.46 3.72 12.13
C MET A 136 2.78 3.39 10.68
N GLY A 137 2.87 2.10 10.35
CA GLY A 137 3.22 1.61 9.02
C GLY A 137 4.71 1.65 8.73
N THR A 138 5.13 0.74 7.85
CA THR A 138 6.54 0.63 7.41
C THR A 138 7.06 1.93 6.81
N THR A 139 6.27 2.60 5.98
CA THR A 139 6.63 3.88 5.35
C THR A 139 6.87 4.96 6.40
N GLY A 140 5.96 5.10 7.38
CA GLY A 140 6.07 6.08 8.45
C GLY A 140 7.28 5.86 9.34
N ALA A 141 7.46 4.63 9.81
CA ALA A 141 8.62 4.24 10.62
C ALA A 141 9.95 4.40 9.86
N ALA A 142 9.97 4.02 8.58
CA ALA A 142 11.16 4.17 7.76
C ALA A 142 11.54 5.64 7.55
N MET A 143 10.59 6.51 7.24
CA MET A 143 10.85 7.96 7.07
C MET A 143 11.38 8.61 8.36
N LEU A 144 10.84 8.20 9.51
CA LEU A 144 11.24 8.71 10.81
C LEU A 144 12.64 8.23 11.20
N MET A 145 12.94 6.93 11.02
CA MET A 145 14.14 6.30 11.56
C MET A 145 15.35 6.31 10.64
N ILE A 146 15.18 6.42 9.31
CA ILE A 146 16.31 6.38 8.37
C ILE A 146 17.29 7.54 8.58
N ARG A 147 16.77 8.75 8.82
CA ARG A 147 17.61 9.95 9.00
C ARG A 147 18.48 9.87 10.27
N PRO A 148 17.95 9.56 11.47
CA PRO A 148 18.74 9.32 12.67
C PRO A 148 19.79 8.23 12.48
N LEU A 149 19.41 7.11 11.85
CA LEU A 149 20.30 5.98 11.58
C LEU A 149 21.48 6.37 10.69
N LEU A 150 21.22 7.05 9.58
CA LEU A 150 22.27 7.51 8.66
C LEU A 150 23.15 8.59 9.31
N LYS A 151 22.57 9.51 10.09
CA LYS A 151 23.30 10.54 10.83
C LYS A 151 24.24 9.94 11.88
N ALA A 152 23.77 8.96 12.64
CA ALA A 152 24.59 8.25 13.64
C ALA A 152 25.79 7.54 13.00
N ASN A 153 25.62 7.03 11.79
CA ASN A 153 26.64 6.25 11.09
C ASN A 153 27.40 7.03 9.99
N ARG A 154 27.28 8.38 9.96
CA ARG A 154 27.88 9.18 8.86
C ARG A 154 29.40 8.97 8.69
N TYR A 155 30.10 8.74 9.76
CA TYR A 155 31.56 8.57 9.76
C TYR A 155 32.02 7.11 9.58
N ARG A 156 31.11 6.14 9.53
CA ARG A 156 31.44 4.73 9.30
C ARG A 156 31.73 4.46 7.84
N LYS A 157 32.89 3.82 7.56
CA LYS A 157 33.28 3.40 6.19
C LYS A 157 32.38 2.28 5.66
N LYS A 158 32.02 1.30 6.51
CA LYS A 158 31.15 0.16 6.16
C LYS A 158 29.79 0.32 6.83
N LYS A 159 28.80 0.79 6.11
CA LYS A 159 27.42 1.03 6.61
C LYS A 159 26.33 0.35 5.79
N VAL A 160 26.69 -0.32 4.69
CA VAL A 160 25.71 -0.97 3.80
C VAL A 160 24.86 -2.00 4.56
N HIS A 161 25.48 -2.85 5.38
CA HIS A 161 24.75 -3.85 6.18
C HIS A 161 23.71 -3.23 7.11
N ILE A 162 23.97 -2.05 7.69
CA ILE A 162 23.02 -1.36 8.57
C ILE A 162 21.77 -0.94 7.77
N VAL A 163 21.98 -0.43 6.56
CA VAL A 163 20.86 -0.03 5.67
C VAL A 163 20.10 -1.27 5.18
N VAL A 164 20.81 -2.34 4.87
CA VAL A 164 20.17 -3.61 4.45
C VAL A 164 19.29 -4.15 5.59
N PHE A 165 19.80 -4.24 6.81
CA PHE A 165 19.00 -4.65 7.97
C PHE A 165 17.84 -3.70 8.24
N PHE A 166 18.04 -2.40 8.04
CA PHE A 166 16.94 -1.43 8.16
C PHE A 166 15.81 -1.71 7.16
N ILE A 167 16.14 -2.00 5.92
CA ILE A 167 15.14 -2.36 4.90
C ILE A 167 14.39 -3.63 5.30
N PHE A 168 15.11 -4.67 5.73
CA PHE A 168 14.47 -5.92 6.13
C PHE A 168 13.61 -5.77 7.37
N LEU A 169 14.13 -5.15 8.42
CA LEU A 169 13.46 -5.08 9.73
C LEU A 169 12.39 -3.98 9.76
N VAL A 170 12.76 -2.74 9.47
CA VAL A 170 11.86 -1.59 9.66
C VAL A 170 10.93 -1.39 8.47
N ALA A 171 11.46 -1.49 7.25
CA ALA A 171 10.66 -1.22 6.05
C ALA A 171 9.86 -2.44 5.55
N ASN A 172 10.05 -3.64 6.12
CA ASN A 172 9.31 -4.83 5.73
C ASN A 172 8.79 -5.61 6.94
N ILE A 173 9.63 -6.35 7.65
CA ILE A 173 9.21 -7.29 8.71
C ILE A 173 8.37 -6.60 9.80
N GLY A 174 8.77 -5.41 10.24
CA GLY A 174 8.07 -4.66 11.27
C GLY A 174 6.60 -4.34 10.94
N GLY A 175 6.25 -4.25 9.65
CA GLY A 175 4.87 -4.06 9.22
C GLY A 175 4.00 -5.30 9.29
N GLY A 176 4.60 -6.49 9.38
CA GLY A 176 3.87 -7.76 9.28
C GLY A 176 3.01 -8.12 10.50
N LEU A 177 3.17 -7.43 11.64
CA LEU A 177 2.48 -7.82 12.87
C LEU A 177 1.07 -7.25 13.02
N THR A 178 0.75 -6.13 12.38
CA THR A 178 -0.59 -5.56 12.49
C THR A 178 -1.11 -5.09 11.12
N PRO A 179 -2.43 -4.99 10.95
CA PRO A 179 -3.02 -4.42 9.75
C PRO A 179 -2.62 -2.96 9.47
N LEU A 180 -2.19 -2.22 10.48
CA LEU A 180 -1.71 -0.84 10.32
C LEU A 180 -0.25 -0.78 9.81
N GLY A 181 0.48 -1.88 9.97
CA GLY A 181 1.89 -1.96 9.61
C GLY A 181 2.14 -2.04 8.11
N ASP A 182 1.26 -2.73 7.39
CA ASP A 182 1.44 -2.96 5.95
C ASP A 182 0.11 -2.87 5.21
N PRO A 183 0.04 -2.10 4.11
CA PRO A 183 -1.17 -1.88 3.33
C PRO A 183 -1.95 -3.15 2.90
N PRO A 184 -1.32 -4.24 2.42
CA PRO A 184 -2.02 -5.48 2.13
C PRO A 184 -2.74 -6.09 3.32
N LEU A 185 -2.16 -6.00 4.53
CA LEU A 185 -2.78 -6.49 5.75
C LEU A 185 -4.01 -5.66 6.15
N PHE A 186 -3.95 -4.35 5.90
CA PHE A 186 -5.09 -3.47 6.11
C PHE A 186 -6.26 -3.81 5.18
N LEU A 187 -5.97 -4.10 3.92
CA LEU A 187 -7.00 -4.58 2.99
C LEU A 187 -7.60 -5.91 3.44
N GLY A 188 -6.79 -6.84 3.95
CA GLY A 188 -7.26 -8.08 4.56
C GLY A 188 -8.20 -7.84 5.75
N PHE A 189 -7.87 -6.88 6.62
CA PHE A 189 -8.72 -6.45 7.72
C PHE A 189 -10.07 -5.90 7.23
N LEU A 190 -10.08 -5.05 6.19
CA LEU A 190 -11.31 -4.54 5.58
C LEU A 190 -12.18 -5.66 4.97
N LYS A 191 -11.57 -6.75 4.53
CA LYS A 191 -12.26 -7.95 4.02
C LYS A 191 -12.67 -8.93 5.12
N GLY A 192 -12.58 -8.54 6.40
CA GLY A 192 -13.10 -9.30 7.55
C GLY A 192 -12.07 -10.20 8.27
N VAL A 193 -10.78 -10.08 7.96
CA VAL A 193 -9.73 -10.75 8.74
C VAL A 193 -9.61 -10.09 10.13
N ASP A 194 -9.56 -10.89 11.20
CA ASP A 194 -9.41 -10.36 12.57
C ASP A 194 -8.13 -9.52 12.70
N PHE A 195 -8.22 -8.36 13.36
CA PHE A 195 -7.10 -7.45 13.57
C PHE A 195 -5.89 -8.12 14.24
N MET A 196 -6.15 -9.00 15.21
CA MET A 196 -5.11 -9.70 15.95
C MET A 196 -4.66 -11.00 15.29
N TRP A 197 -5.21 -11.34 14.13
CA TRP A 197 -4.85 -12.57 13.42
C TRP A 197 -3.35 -12.64 13.10
N THR A 198 -2.81 -11.53 12.57
CA THR A 198 -1.38 -11.43 12.23
C THR A 198 -0.50 -11.54 13.45
N VAL A 199 -0.82 -10.87 14.55
CA VAL A 199 -0.07 -10.99 15.81
C VAL A 199 -0.05 -12.44 16.30
N LYS A 200 -1.22 -13.11 16.31
CA LYS A 200 -1.34 -14.48 16.82
C LYS A 200 -0.57 -15.51 15.97
N HIS A 201 -0.53 -15.32 14.66
CA HIS A 201 0.01 -16.34 13.75
C HIS A 201 1.40 -15.99 13.19
N MET A 202 1.77 -14.71 13.17
CA MET A 202 3.02 -14.26 12.57
C MET A 202 4.06 -13.76 13.56
N LEU A 203 3.74 -13.64 14.85
CA LEU A 203 4.71 -13.20 15.86
C LEU A 203 5.96 -14.08 15.95
N MET A 204 5.80 -15.40 15.76
CA MET A 204 6.93 -16.32 15.79
C MET A 204 7.74 -16.36 14.49
N PRO A 205 7.13 -16.33 13.28
CA PRO A 205 7.87 -16.27 12.02
C PRO A 205 8.54 -14.93 11.74
N VAL A 206 8.02 -13.83 12.27
CA VAL A 206 8.52 -12.45 12.10
C VAL A 206 9.56 -12.11 13.16
#